data_9a80e78365279c37c56e85d6d86b6fb9
#
_entry.id   9a80e78365279c37c56e85d6d86b6fb9
#
_cell.length_a   1.000
_cell.length_b   1.000
_cell.length_c   1.000
_cell.angle_alpha   90.00
_cell.angle_beta   90.00
_cell.angle_gamma   90.00
#
_symmetry.space_group_name_H-M   'P 1'
#
loop_
_entity.id
_entity.type
_entity.pdbx_description
1 polymer ?
#
loop_
_entity_poly.entity_id
_entity_poly.type
_entity_poly.pdbx_seq_one_letter_code
_entity_poly.pdbx_strand_id
1 'polypeptide(L)'
;MKNAGKCSMCRKKISFIYPFIEFSTGSLFVYAVFRLNTTLELIVILTFVSFLTIIVVSDIAYMIVPNKVLLFFLPIFLLERLFIPLTSWSDSLMGGGTAFFLLFLIAFLSRGGLGEGDIKLYGLIGIVLGVKLVLLSLFLAILIGGTVSIGALLMKKAKVGVPIPFVPFIFIGTIAAYFHGNELIDWYVSNYFY
;
A
#
# COMPACT_ATOMS: atom_id res chain seq x y z
N MET A 1 -6.99 -19.55 -25.79
CA MET A 1 -7.99 -18.83 -24.95
C MET A 1 -9.38 -19.41 -25.19
N LYS A 2 -9.71 -20.56 -24.55
CA LYS A 2 -10.96 -21.31 -24.88
C LYS A 2 -12.19 -20.97 -24.03
N ASN A 3 -12.10 -20.16 -22.96
CA ASN A 3 -13.18 -20.01 -21.99
C ASN A 3 -13.85 -18.62 -21.93
N ALA A 4 -13.49 -17.67 -22.83
CA ALA A 4 -14.13 -16.33 -22.92
C ALA A 4 -14.47 -15.68 -21.56
N GLY A 5 -13.55 -15.70 -20.61
CA GLY A 5 -13.75 -15.11 -19.28
C GLY A 5 -14.68 -15.89 -18.34
N LYS A 6 -14.91 -17.16 -18.60
CA LYS A 6 -15.72 -18.06 -17.75
C LYS A 6 -14.86 -19.16 -17.12
N CYS A 7 -15.21 -19.55 -15.88
CA CYS A 7 -14.56 -20.65 -15.20
C CYS A 7 -14.77 -21.97 -15.99
N SER A 8 -13.70 -22.77 -16.14
CA SER A 8 -13.77 -24.05 -16.86
C SER A 8 -14.68 -25.08 -16.17
N MET A 9 -14.80 -25.03 -14.84
CA MET A 9 -15.58 -25.99 -14.07
C MET A 9 -17.03 -25.57 -13.86
N CYS A 10 -17.26 -24.31 -13.40
CA CYS A 10 -18.60 -23.85 -13.03
C CYS A 10 -19.24 -22.89 -14.03
N ARG A 11 -18.56 -22.53 -15.12
CA ARG A 11 -18.98 -21.60 -16.19
C ARG A 11 -19.43 -20.20 -15.72
N LYS A 12 -19.25 -19.85 -14.44
CA LYS A 12 -19.50 -18.49 -13.93
C LYS A 12 -18.52 -17.52 -14.56
N LYS A 13 -18.95 -16.28 -14.79
CA LYS A 13 -18.09 -15.19 -15.28
C LYS A 13 -17.03 -14.90 -14.22
N ILE A 14 -15.78 -14.83 -14.65
CA ILE A 14 -14.65 -14.37 -13.81
C ILE A 14 -14.77 -12.86 -13.68
N SER A 15 -14.66 -12.33 -12.46
CA SER A 15 -14.68 -10.88 -12.24
C SER A 15 -13.52 -10.22 -12.97
N PHE A 16 -13.76 -9.07 -13.59
CA PHE A 16 -12.74 -8.30 -14.29
C PHE A 16 -11.63 -7.78 -13.35
N ILE A 17 -11.87 -7.77 -12.05
CA ILE A 17 -10.89 -7.39 -11.02
C ILE A 17 -9.64 -8.29 -11.09
N TYR A 18 -9.79 -9.60 -11.32
CA TYR A 18 -8.65 -10.52 -11.37
C TYR A 18 -7.65 -10.19 -12.48
N PRO A 19 -8.05 -10.14 -13.76
CA PRO A 19 -7.12 -9.78 -14.84
C PRO A 19 -6.57 -8.35 -14.69
N PHE A 20 -7.32 -7.44 -14.09
CA PHE A 20 -6.85 -6.09 -13.80
C PHE A 20 -5.72 -6.08 -12.76
N ILE A 21 -5.88 -6.84 -11.66
CA ILE A 21 -4.86 -6.96 -10.63
C ILE A 21 -3.61 -7.65 -11.17
N GLU A 22 -3.77 -8.74 -11.93
CA GLU A 22 -2.65 -9.45 -12.57
C GLU A 22 -1.86 -8.52 -13.50
N PHE A 23 -2.57 -7.79 -14.36
CA PHE A 23 -1.94 -6.82 -15.26
C PHE A 23 -1.24 -5.69 -14.51
N SER A 24 -1.87 -5.13 -13.47
CA SER A 24 -1.31 -4.05 -12.65
C SER A 24 -0.05 -4.52 -11.92
N THR A 25 -0.08 -5.71 -11.32
CA THR A 25 1.07 -6.29 -10.61
C THR A 25 2.22 -6.57 -11.57
N GLY A 26 1.93 -7.17 -12.73
CA GLY A 26 2.92 -7.43 -13.77
C GLY A 26 3.55 -6.14 -14.30
N SER A 27 2.75 -5.10 -14.53
CA SER A 27 3.23 -3.79 -14.96
C SER A 27 4.14 -3.13 -13.92
N LEU A 28 3.81 -3.25 -12.63
CA LEU A 28 4.63 -2.75 -11.53
C LEU A 28 5.95 -3.50 -11.42
N PHE A 29 5.96 -4.81 -11.64
CA PHE A 29 7.20 -5.60 -11.66
C PHE A 29 8.12 -5.16 -12.79
N VAL A 30 7.57 -4.99 -14.00
CA VAL A 30 8.33 -4.48 -15.14
C VAL A 30 8.87 -3.07 -14.85
N TYR A 31 8.04 -2.18 -14.30
CA TYR A 31 8.45 -0.83 -13.94
C TYR A 31 9.56 -0.84 -12.88
N ALA A 32 9.48 -1.69 -11.86
CA ALA A 32 10.50 -1.85 -10.84
C ALA A 32 11.86 -2.26 -11.44
N VAL A 33 11.86 -3.21 -12.39
CA VAL A 33 13.08 -3.65 -13.09
C VAL A 33 13.70 -2.49 -13.87
N PHE A 34 12.90 -1.72 -14.61
CA PHE A 34 13.41 -0.57 -15.37
C PHE A 34 13.92 0.56 -14.49
N ARG A 35 13.31 0.80 -13.33
CA ARG A 35 13.66 1.91 -12.43
C ARG A 35 14.87 1.60 -11.54
N LEU A 36 14.98 0.37 -11.06
CA LEU A 36 16.00 -0.04 -10.08
C LEU A 36 17.14 -0.86 -10.70
N ASN A 37 17.02 -1.25 -11.98
CA ASN A 37 17.92 -2.21 -12.60
C ASN A 37 17.99 -3.53 -11.79
N THR A 38 19.12 -4.24 -11.85
CA THR A 38 19.34 -5.50 -11.12
C THR A 38 19.99 -5.27 -9.74
N THR A 39 19.46 -4.36 -8.96
CA THR A 39 19.96 -4.10 -7.60
C THR A 39 19.29 -5.03 -6.59
N LEU A 40 19.90 -5.18 -5.41
CA LEU A 40 19.30 -5.94 -4.30
C LEU A 40 17.95 -5.34 -3.87
N GLU A 41 17.78 -4.02 -3.99
CA GLU A 41 16.51 -3.33 -3.70
C GLU A 41 15.36 -3.83 -4.58
N LEU A 42 15.66 -4.41 -5.77
CA LEU A 42 14.64 -5.04 -6.61
C LEU A 42 13.94 -6.20 -5.90
N ILE A 43 14.65 -6.98 -5.08
CA ILE A 43 14.06 -8.08 -4.30
C ILE A 43 13.02 -7.51 -3.33
N VAL A 44 13.40 -6.45 -2.61
CA VAL A 44 12.51 -5.80 -1.64
C VAL A 44 11.23 -5.29 -2.30
N ILE A 45 11.34 -4.61 -3.44
CA ILE A 45 10.13 -4.06 -4.10
C ILE A 45 9.24 -5.16 -4.70
N LEU A 46 9.81 -6.24 -5.23
CA LEU A 46 9.01 -7.35 -5.76
C LEU A 46 8.24 -8.08 -4.65
N THR A 47 8.88 -8.36 -3.51
CA THR A 47 8.20 -8.92 -2.33
C THR A 47 7.16 -7.96 -1.77
N PHE A 48 7.48 -6.67 -1.72
CA PHE A 48 6.59 -5.63 -1.22
C PHE A 48 5.35 -5.43 -2.10
N VAL A 49 5.49 -5.35 -3.42
CA VAL A 49 4.35 -5.28 -4.36
C VAL A 49 3.49 -6.53 -4.26
N SER A 50 4.10 -7.73 -4.14
CA SER A 50 3.36 -8.97 -3.94
C SER A 50 2.54 -8.94 -2.66
N PHE A 51 3.15 -8.53 -1.54
CA PHE A 51 2.47 -8.35 -0.26
C PHE A 51 1.29 -7.39 -0.37
N LEU A 52 1.53 -6.18 -0.88
CA LEU A 52 0.48 -5.17 -1.02
C LEU A 52 -0.67 -5.64 -1.91
N THR A 53 -0.35 -6.35 -3.01
CA THR A 53 -1.38 -6.91 -3.91
C THR A 53 -2.27 -7.92 -3.19
N ILE A 54 -1.70 -8.82 -2.37
CA ILE A 54 -2.47 -9.79 -1.57
C ILE A 54 -3.43 -9.05 -0.63
N ILE A 55 -2.95 -7.99 0.05
CA ILE A 55 -3.79 -7.22 0.98
C ILE A 55 -4.90 -6.46 0.24
N VAL A 56 -4.59 -5.83 -0.92
CA VAL A 56 -5.60 -5.16 -1.75
C VAL A 56 -6.70 -6.12 -2.19
N VAL A 57 -6.34 -7.33 -2.65
CA VAL A 57 -7.33 -8.34 -3.05
C VAL A 57 -8.21 -8.74 -1.87
N SER A 58 -7.62 -8.94 -0.69
CA SER A 58 -8.36 -9.28 0.51
C SER A 58 -9.30 -8.16 0.96
N ASP A 59 -8.85 -6.92 0.88
CA ASP A 59 -9.65 -5.75 1.27
C ASP A 59 -10.81 -5.51 0.31
N ILE A 60 -10.58 -5.59 -1.00
CA ILE A 60 -11.64 -5.45 -2.01
C ILE A 60 -12.69 -6.57 -1.88
N ALA A 61 -12.26 -7.80 -1.55
CA ALA A 61 -13.17 -8.96 -1.50
C ALA A 61 -13.92 -9.07 -0.17
N TYR A 62 -13.26 -8.75 0.94
CA TYR A 62 -13.75 -9.04 2.29
C TYR A 62 -13.71 -7.84 3.24
N MET A 63 -13.12 -6.72 2.86
CA MET A 63 -12.85 -5.55 3.72
C MET A 63 -12.05 -5.94 4.98
N ILE A 64 -11.09 -6.85 4.81
CA ILE A 64 -10.26 -7.38 5.91
C ILE A 64 -8.80 -7.38 5.50
N VAL A 65 -7.94 -6.91 6.41
CA VAL A 65 -6.48 -7.09 6.35
C VAL A 65 -6.12 -8.34 7.16
N PRO A 66 -5.69 -9.46 6.52
CA PRO A 66 -5.47 -10.71 7.23
C PRO A 66 -4.22 -10.66 8.11
N ASN A 67 -4.36 -10.79 9.43
CA ASN A 67 -3.24 -10.80 10.36
C ASN A 67 -2.19 -11.88 10.05
N LYS A 68 -2.61 -13.03 9.50
CA LYS A 68 -1.69 -14.11 9.12
C LYS A 68 -0.72 -13.70 8.01
N VAL A 69 -1.21 -12.90 7.04
CA VAL A 69 -0.37 -12.37 5.95
C VAL A 69 0.61 -11.34 6.50
N LEU A 70 0.15 -10.43 7.36
CA LEU A 70 1.02 -9.46 8.02
C LEU A 70 2.14 -10.16 8.80
N LEU A 71 1.78 -11.17 9.60
CA LEU A 71 2.74 -11.90 10.44
C LEU A 71 3.75 -12.71 9.59
N PHE A 72 3.33 -13.21 8.43
CA PHE A 72 4.20 -13.94 7.50
C PHE A 72 5.23 -13.00 6.86
N PHE A 73 4.81 -11.82 6.41
CA PHE A 73 5.70 -10.86 5.73
C PHE A 73 6.57 -10.04 6.69
N LEU A 74 6.19 -9.91 7.96
CA LEU A 74 6.96 -9.16 8.95
C LEU A 74 8.43 -9.62 9.05
N PRO A 75 8.73 -10.91 9.30
CA PRO A 75 10.13 -11.38 9.35
C PRO A 75 10.85 -11.23 8.01
N ILE A 76 10.15 -11.35 6.89
CA ILE A 76 10.75 -11.19 5.56
C ILE A 76 11.24 -9.74 5.41
N PHE A 77 10.40 -8.74 5.67
CA PHE A 77 10.79 -7.33 5.55
C PHE A 77 11.86 -6.91 6.56
N LEU A 78 11.83 -7.47 7.78
CA LEU A 78 12.90 -7.23 8.76
C LEU A 78 14.24 -7.80 8.27
N LEU A 79 14.25 -9.01 7.71
CA LEU A 79 15.46 -9.62 7.15
C LEU A 79 15.94 -8.86 5.90
N GLU A 80 15.03 -8.52 4.99
CA GLU A 80 15.37 -7.74 3.80
C GLU A 80 16.02 -6.41 4.20
N ARG A 81 15.45 -5.67 5.15
CA ARG A 81 15.99 -4.39 5.61
C ARG A 81 17.23 -4.50 6.49
N LEU A 82 17.47 -5.66 7.07
CA LEU A 82 18.73 -5.96 7.75
C LEU A 82 19.90 -6.11 6.77
N PHE A 83 19.69 -6.80 5.64
CA PHE A 83 20.72 -7.03 4.61
C PHE A 83 20.77 -5.91 3.56
N ILE A 84 19.65 -5.24 3.32
CA ILE A 84 19.48 -4.17 2.34
C ILE A 84 18.94 -2.93 3.09
N PRO A 85 19.78 -2.26 3.89
CA PRO A 85 19.30 -1.14 4.70
C PRO A 85 18.92 0.05 3.80
N LEU A 86 18.00 0.86 4.29
CA LEU A 86 17.73 2.19 3.75
C LEU A 86 18.99 3.08 3.95
N THR A 87 18.85 4.24 4.58
CA THR A 87 20.00 5.03 5.05
C THR A 87 20.65 4.38 6.29
N SER A 88 19.83 3.81 7.17
CA SER A 88 20.24 3.04 8.34
C SER A 88 19.15 2.02 8.71
N TRP A 89 19.53 0.96 9.40
CA TRP A 89 18.59 -0.03 9.91
C TRP A 89 17.58 0.56 10.92
N SER A 90 18.06 1.54 11.72
CA SER A 90 17.20 2.26 12.65
C SER A 90 16.06 3.02 11.96
N ASP A 91 16.25 3.54 10.74
CA ASP A 91 15.22 4.23 9.99
C ASP A 91 14.03 3.31 9.64
N SER A 92 14.31 2.05 9.31
CA SER A 92 13.28 1.04 9.06
C SER A 92 12.43 0.77 10.32
N LEU A 93 13.07 0.56 11.46
CA LEU A 93 12.35 0.35 12.73
C LEU A 93 11.57 1.59 13.18
N MET A 94 12.19 2.76 13.08
CA MET A 94 11.55 4.03 13.40
C MET A 94 10.39 4.31 12.45
N GLY A 95 10.53 3.97 11.16
CA GLY A 95 9.46 4.09 10.18
C GLY A 95 8.24 3.24 10.52
N GLY A 96 8.47 1.96 10.87
CA GLY A 96 7.40 1.08 11.33
C GLY A 96 6.76 1.56 12.63
N GLY A 97 7.58 1.96 13.61
CA GLY A 97 7.11 2.49 14.88
C GLY A 97 6.30 3.78 14.73
N THR A 98 6.83 4.76 14.01
CA THR A 98 6.14 6.05 13.78
C THR A 98 4.81 5.87 13.06
N ALA A 99 4.75 5.07 12.01
CA ALA A 99 3.51 4.82 11.28
C ALA A 99 2.48 4.13 12.18
N PHE A 100 2.90 3.09 12.90
CA PHE A 100 2.02 2.36 13.81
C PHE A 100 1.46 3.27 14.91
N PHE A 101 2.35 3.98 15.64
CA PHE A 101 1.91 4.84 16.75
C PHE A 101 1.09 6.02 16.30
N LEU A 102 1.43 6.64 15.16
CA LEU A 102 0.67 7.76 14.61
C LEU A 102 -0.78 7.33 14.29
N LEU A 103 -0.94 6.21 13.57
CA LEU A 103 -2.27 5.71 13.22
C LEU A 103 -3.02 5.15 14.41
N PHE A 104 -2.32 4.53 15.36
CA PHE A 104 -2.92 4.11 16.63
C PHE A 104 -3.47 5.29 17.42
N LEU A 105 -2.72 6.40 17.49
CA LEU A 105 -3.16 7.62 18.13
C LEU A 105 -4.38 8.23 17.44
N ILE A 106 -4.36 8.28 16.09
CA ILE A 106 -5.50 8.76 15.30
C ILE A 106 -6.73 7.88 15.54
N ALA A 107 -6.58 6.56 15.54
CA ALA A 107 -7.68 5.63 15.82
C ALA A 107 -8.24 5.78 17.23
N PHE A 108 -7.37 5.98 18.22
CA PHE A 108 -7.75 6.22 19.62
C PHE A 108 -8.54 7.53 19.77
N LEU A 109 -8.07 8.62 19.15
CA LEU A 109 -8.73 9.93 19.19
C LEU A 109 -10.04 9.95 18.40
N SER A 110 -10.11 9.23 17.28
CA SER A 110 -11.31 9.12 16.43
C SER A 110 -12.35 8.11 16.94
N ARG A 111 -12.12 7.52 18.12
CA ARG A 111 -13.01 6.51 18.73
C ARG A 111 -13.33 5.33 17.79
N GLY A 112 -12.31 4.83 17.10
CA GLY A 112 -12.43 3.67 16.21
C GLY A 112 -12.78 4.01 14.76
N GLY A 113 -12.55 5.25 14.31
CA GLY A 113 -12.78 5.66 12.93
C GLY A 113 -11.78 5.07 11.91
N LEU A 114 -10.72 4.38 12.37
CA LEU A 114 -9.73 3.73 11.52
C LEU A 114 -9.70 2.22 11.82
N GLY A 115 -9.56 1.39 10.79
CA GLY A 115 -9.48 -0.06 10.92
C GLY A 115 -8.18 -0.50 11.61
N GLU A 116 -8.27 -1.44 12.56
CA GLU A 116 -7.08 -2.02 13.20
C GLU A 116 -6.10 -2.66 12.20
N GLY A 117 -6.64 -3.18 11.09
CA GLY A 117 -5.85 -3.77 10.01
C GLY A 117 -4.94 -2.76 9.34
N ASP A 118 -5.44 -1.55 9.09
CA ASP A 118 -4.68 -0.47 8.43
C ASP A 118 -3.52 0.02 9.31
N ILE A 119 -3.71 0.06 10.64
CA ILE A 119 -2.66 0.43 11.59
C ILE A 119 -1.49 -0.56 11.51
N LYS A 120 -1.80 -1.86 11.54
CA LYS A 120 -0.80 -2.94 11.45
C LYS A 120 -0.13 -2.96 10.08
N LEU A 121 -0.91 -2.76 9.01
CA LEU A 121 -0.42 -2.66 7.64
C LEU A 121 0.60 -1.53 7.51
N TYR A 122 0.30 -0.34 8.00
CA TYR A 122 1.22 0.79 7.96
C TYR A 122 2.47 0.58 8.83
N GLY A 123 2.38 -0.21 9.91
CA GLY A 123 3.57 -0.65 10.64
C GLY A 123 4.56 -1.40 9.76
N LEU A 124 4.07 -2.34 8.93
CA LEU A 124 4.92 -3.08 7.98
C LEU A 124 5.39 -2.19 6.82
N ILE A 125 4.51 -1.36 6.27
CA ILE A 125 4.87 -0.39 5.23
C ILE A 125 6.01 0.51 5.72
N GLY A 126 5.94 0.98 6.97
CA GLY A 126 6.95 1.83 7.58
C GLY A 126 8.33 1.15 7.72
N ILE A 127 8.36 -0.16 8.02
CA ILE A 127 9.62 -0.94 8.02
C ILE A 127 10.27 -0.91 6.63
N VAL A 128 9.48 -1.01 5.57
CA VAL A 128 9.99 -1.05 4.19
C VAL A 128 10.39 0.34 3.69
N LEU A 129 9.64 1.38 4.00
CA LEU A 129 9.83 2.73 3.46
C LEU A 129 10.72 3.63 4.32
N GLY A 130 10.81 3.39 5.62
CA GLY A 130 11.41 4.33 6.59
C GLY A 130 10.47 5.50 6.93
N VAL A 131 10.92 6.37 7.84
CA VAL A 131 10.08 7.45 8.41
C VAL A 131 9.59 8.43 7.35
N LYS A 132 10.50 8.93 6.51
CA LYS A 132 10.22 10.01 5.54
C LYS A 132 9.15 9.57 4.53
N LEU A 133 9.35 8.40 3.92
CA LEU A 133 8.48 7.93 2.84
C LEU A 133 7.17 7.33 3.35
N VAL A 134 7.12 6.75 4.56
CA VAL A 134 5.85 6.25 5.11
C VAL A 134 4.89 7.39 5.45
N LEU A 135 5.39 8.52 5.94
CA LEU A 135 4.56 9.70 6.19
C LEU A 135 4.02 10.29 4.88
N LEU A 136 4.85 10.34 3.83
CA LEU A 136 4.40 10.75 2.51
C LEU A 136 3.36 9.78 1.95
N SER A 137 3.59 8.46 2.08
CA SER A 137 2.63 7.43 1.68
C SER A 137 1.27 7.60 2.36
N LEU A 138 1.28 7.84 3.66
CA LEU A 138 0.06 8.10 4.44
C LEU A 138 -0.67 9.35 3.96
N PHE A 139 0.07 10.44 3.76
CA PHE A 139 -0.50 11.69 3.23
C PHE A 139 -1.16 11.47 1.87
N LEU A 140 -0.46 10.81 0.93
CA LEU A 140 -0.99 10.51 -0.40
C LEU A 140 -2.22 9.60 -0.34
N ALA A 141 -2.19 8.56 0.51
CA ALA A 141 -3.32 7.65 0.66
C ALA A 141 -4.58 8.37 1.19
N ILE A 142 -4.42 9.26 2.18
CA ILE A 142 -5.52 10.06 2.72
C ILE A 142 -6.02 11.05 1.67
N LEU A 143 -5.15 11.70 0.93
CA LEU A 143 -5.51 12.67 -0.11
C LEU A 143 -6.27 11.99 -1.24
N ILE A 144 -5.77 10.86 -1.75
CA ILE A 144 -6.43 10.12 -2.84
C ILE A 144 -7.74 9.50 -2.33
N GLY A 145 -7.71 8.80 -1.19
CA GLY A 145 -8.89 8.16 -0.61
C GLY A 145 -9.97 9.17 -0.24
N GLY A 146 -9.57 10.31 0.33
CA GLY A 146 -10.48 11.40 0.68
C GLY A 146 -11.15 12.02 -0.56
N THR A 147 -10.37 12.36 -1.58
CA THR A 147 -10.92 12.95 -2.83
C THR A 147 -11.86 11.98 -3.55
N VAL A 148 -11.51 10.71 -3.64
CA VAL A 148 -12.37 9.69 -4.25
C VAL A 148 -13.64 9.47 -3.42
N SER A 149 -13.53 9.40 -2.09
CA SER A 149 -14.68 9.21 -1.20
C SER A 149 -15.65 10.38 -1.26
N ILE A 150 -15.14 11.63 -1.23
CA ILE A 150 -15.96 12.84 -1.37
C ILE A 150 -16.60 12.87 -2.75
N GLY A 151 -15.85 12.57 -3.82
CA GLY A 151 -16.41 12.50 -5.18
C GLY A 151 -17.53 11.47 -5.30
N ALA A 152 -17.38 10.28 -4.71
CA ALA A 152 -18.40 9.25 -4.70
C ALA A 152 -19.68 9.67 -3.94
N LEU A 153 -19.52 10.39 -2.83
CA LEU A 153 -20.65 10.96 -2.07
C LEU A 153 -21.39 12.03 -2.87
N LEU A 154 -20.68 12.97 -3.49
CA LEU A 154 -21.26 14.03 -4.32
C LEU A 154 -22.03 13.45 -5.52
N MET A 155 -21.49 12.38 -6.12
CA MET A 155 -22.17 11.66 -7.23
C MET A 155 -23.29 10.74 -6.76
N LYS A 156 -23.63 10.70 -5.45
CA LYS A 156 -24.63 9.81 -4.85
C LYS A 156 -24.38 8.31 -5.11
N LYS A 157 -23.13 7.93 -5.45
CA LYS A 157 -22.71 6.54 -5.65
C LYS A 157 -22.32 5.84 -4.35
N ALA A 158 -21.99 6.59 -3.31
CA ALA A 158 -21.75 6.10 -1.96
C ALA A 158 -22.77 6.71 -0.98
N LYS A 159 -23.05 6.00 0.11
CA LYS A 159 -23.91 6.49 1.20
C LYS A 159 -23.02 6.76 2.42
N VAL A 160 -23.34 7.81 3.15
CA VAL A 160 -22.69 8.10 4.43
C VAL A 160 -22.87 6.90 5.37
N GLY A 161 -21.81 6.45 6.01
CA GLY A 161 -21.83 5.31 6.92
C GLY A 161 -21.60 3.94 6.28
N VAL A 162 -21.47 3.86 4.94
CA VAL A 162 -21.05 2.61 4.28
C VAL A 162 -19.53 2.62 4.14
N PRO A 163 -18.83 1.62 4.68
CA PRO A 163 -17.37 1.56 4.61
C PRO A 163 -16.93 1.37 3.15
N ILE A 164 -15.84 2.07 2.78
CA ILE A 164 -15.17 1.94 1.48
C ILE A 164 -13.82 1.27 1.75
N PRO A 165 -13.41 0.27 0.95
CA PRO A 165 -12.10 -0.36 1.12
C PRO A 165 -11.00 0.71 0.98
N PHE A 166 -10.15 0.85 2.02
CA PHE A 166 -9.14 1.90 2.08
C PHE A 166 -7.77 1.44 1.58
N VAL A 167 -7.49 0.13 1.65
CA VAL A 167 -6.20 -0.45 1.23
C VAL A 167 -5.83 -0.15 -0.23
N PRO A 168 -6.74 -0.08 -1.22
CA PRO A 168 -6.38 0.34 -2.57
C PRO A 168 -5.74 1.74 -2.63
N PHE A 169 -6.18 2.67 -1.79
CA PHE A 169 -5.61 4.01 -1.71
C PHE A 169 -4.25 4.00 -0.99
N ILE A 170 -4.12 3.16 0.05
CA ILE A 170 -2.83 2.87 0.70
C ILE A 170 -1.83 2.35 -0.33
N PHE A 171 -2.25 1.38 -1.14
CA PHE A 171 -1.42 0.79 -2.20
C PHE A 171 -0.89 1.87 -3.16
N ILE A 172 -1.78 2.70 -3.71
CA ILE A 172 -1.39 3.75 -4.67
C ILE A 172 -0.45 4.76 -4.00
N GLY A 173 -0.77 5.25 -2.80
CA GLY A 173 0.06 6.19 -2.06
C GLY A 173 1.43 5.62 -1.70
N THR A 174 1.48 4.34 -1.33
CA THR A 174 2.70 3.63 -0.97
C THR A 174 3.62 3.42 -2.18
N ILE A 175 3.07 2.97 -3.31
CA ILE A 175 3.84 2.78 -4.55
C ILE A 175 4.36 4.12 -5.08
N ALA A 176 3.53 5.17 -5.05
CA ALA A 176 3.96 6.52 -5.43
C ALA A 176 5.09 7.03 -4.53
N ALA A 177 4.97 6.87 -3.21
CA ALA A 177 6.00 7.28 -2.25
C ALA A 177 7.30 6.46 -2.43
N TYR A 178 7.20 5.15 -2.71
CA TYR A 178 8.37 4.31 -2.92
C TYR A 178 9.20 4.75 -4.14
N PHE A 179 8.54 4.94 -5.30
CA PHE A 179 9.25 5.22 -6.55
C PHE A 179 9.60 6.69 -6.74
N HIS A 180 8.77 7.61 -6.27
CA HIS A 180 8.88 9.05 -6.55
C HIS A 180 8.92 9.91 -5.29
N GLY A 181 8.95 9.31 -4.10
CA GLY A 181 8.82 10.04 -2.84
C GLY A 181 9.93 11.05 -2.61
N ASN A 182 11.18 10.70 -2.89
CA ASN A 182 12.30 11.64 -2.74
C ASN A 182 12.18 12.79 -3.73
N GLU A 183 11.87 12.51 -5.00
CA GLU A 183 11.67 13.53 -6.04
C GLU A 183 10.53 14.51 -5.67
N LEU A 184 9.43 13.98 -5.14
CA LEU A 184 8.28 14.77 -4.71
C LEU A 184 8.61 15.68 -3.52
N ILE A 185 9.35 15.16 -2.54
CA ILE A 185 9.75 15.95 -1.36
C ILE A 185 10.75 17.01 -1.75
N ASP A 186 11.76 16.69 -2.55
CA ASP A 186 12.78 17.62 -3.00
C ASP A 186 12.17 18.73 -3.87
N TRP A 187 11.22 18.38 -4.74
CA TRP A 187 10.45 19.35 -5.50
C TRP A 187 9.65 20.30 -4.59
N TYR A 188 8.98 19.77 -3.57
CA TYR A 188 8.21 20.59 -2.64
C TYR A 188 9.11 21.52 -1.84
N VAL A 189 10.22 21.02 -1.30
CA VAL A 189 11.16 21.81 -0.51
C VAL A 189 11.81 22.89 -1.35
N SER A 190 12.22 22.60 -2.58
CA SER A 190 12.87 23.57 -3.46
C SER A 190 11.94 24.71 -3.92
N ASN A 191 10.63 24.42 -4.09
CA ASN A 191 9.69 25.42 -4.58
C ASN A 191 9.08 26.31 -3.47
N TYR A 192 9.04 25.82 -2.22
CA TYR A 192 8.35 26.54 -1.14
C TYR A 192 9.28 27.03 -0.02
N PHE A 193 10.51 26.54 0.04
CA PHE A 193 11.45 26.91 1.10
C PHE A 193 12.75 27.53 0.58
N TYR A 194 12.99 27.53 -0.72
CA TYR A 194 14.09 28.17 -1.42
C TYR A 194 13.56 28.96 -2.63
#